data_73b57785d4ea6c16dd126aae1f9c0d63
#
_entry.id   73b57785d4ea6c16dd126aae1f9c0d63
#
_cell.length_a   1.000
_cell.length_b   1.000
_cell.length_c   1.000
_cell.angle_alpha   90.00
_cell.angle_beta   90.00
_cell.angle_gamma   90.00
#
_symmetry.space_group_name_H-M   'P 1'
#
loop_
_entity.id
_entity.type
_entity.pdbx_description
1 polymer ?
#
loop_
_entity_poly.entity_id
_entity_poly.type
_entity_poly.pdbx_seq_one_letter_code
_entity_poly.pdbx_strand_id
1 'polypeptide(L)'
;MNTLKQIDEYARKQNPNVKQVSASLNGSWEVVRIYRPGGVMVEDIRPLVRLYVSIVLEKNGRLENGSRGSGGRVDYEKFLNADHWQNQVNEAIQQAEVNLESVATPAGEMDVVLGSGYPGVLRHEAIGHGLEGDFNRKKTSAFFDLMGKQIADESVTVVDDGTIDSRRGSLSIDDEGTPTNCTTLIENGILTGYMQDRLNSRLMGVEPTGNGRRESYAHTPMPRMTNTYMMSGKSEPEEIIKTVKN
;
A
#
# COMPACT_ATOMS: atom_id res chain seq x y z
N MET A 1 5.72 19.23 -17.83
CA MET A 1 4.51 20.05 -18.05
C MET A 1 3.67 19.60 -19.24
N ASN A 2 4.26 19.13 -20.33
CA ASN A 2 3.49 18.67 -21.50
C ASN A 2 2.54 17.49 -21.22
N THR A 3 3.01 16.47 -20.50
CA THR A 3 2.23 15.27 -20.18
C THR A 3 0.96 15.56 -19.37
N LEU A 4 1.02 16.45 -18.37
CA LEU A 4 -0.17 16.81 -17.58
C LEU A 4 -1.24 17.51 -18.43
N LYS A 5 -0.81 18.34 -19.40
CA LYS A 5 -1.72 18.95 -20.37
C LYS A 5 -2.32 17.91 -21.31
N GLN A 6 -1.52 16.95 -21.78
CA GLN A 6 -2.01 15.83 -22.60
C GLN A 6 -3.04 14.97 -21.85
N ILE A 7 -2.87 14.77 -20.54
CA ILE A 7 -3.84 14.07 -19.69
C ILE A 7 -5.18 14.81 -19.67
N ASP A 8 -5.19 16.13 -19.47
CA ASP A 8 -6.43 16.92 -19.49
C ASP A 8 -7.11 16.88 -20.87
N GLU A 9 -6.37 17.11 -21.93
CA GLU A 9 -6.87 17.08 -23.30
C GLU A 9 -7.44 15.71 -23.68
N TYR A 10 -6.77 14.63 -23.26
CA TYR A 10 -7.21 13.27 -23.50
C TYR A 10 -8.49 12.95 -22.74
N ALA A 11 -8.56 13.27 -21.45
CA ALA A 11 -9.74 13.01 -20.63
C ALA A 11 -11.00 13.69 -21.22
N ARG A 12 -10.88 14.94 -21.63
CA ARG A 12 -11.99 15.70 -22.25
C ARG A 12 -12.40 15.13 -23.61
N LYS A 13 -11.49 14.48 -24.32
CA LYS A 13 -11.81 13.77 -25.57
C LYS A 13 -12.55 12.45 -25.33
N GLN A 14 -12.22 11.75 -24.24
CA GLN A 14 -12.82 10.43 -23.95
C GLN A 14 -14.28 10.54 -23.49
N ASN A 15 -14.63 11.61 -22.77
CA ASN A 15 -15.99 11.75 -22.25
C ASN A 15 -16.43 13.23 -22.27
N PRO A 16 -17.52 13.56 -22.98
CA PRO A 16 -18.04 14.94 -23.09
C PRO A 16 -18.58 15.49 -21.74
N ASN A 17 -18.86 14.62 -20.76
CA ASN A 17 -19.35 15.01 -19.45
C ASN A 17 -18.21 15.41 -18.48
N VAL A 18 -16.95 15.42 -18.93
CA VAL A 18 -15.82 15.84 -18.10
C VAL A 18 -15.93 17.31 -17.76
N LYS A 19 -16.17 17.59 -16.49
CA LYS A 19 -16.26 18.95 -15.94
C LYS A 19 -14.91 19.47 -15.48
N GLN A 20 -14.18 18.63 -14.76
CA GLN A 20 -12.88 18.98 -14.18
C GLN A 20 -11.89 17.82 -14.30
N VAL A 21 -10.65 18.16 -14.58
CA VAL A 21 -9.51 17.22 -14.52
C VAL A 21 -8.46 17.82 -13.60
N SER A 22 -7.97 17.00 -12.67
CA SER A 22 -6.83 17.31 -11.84
C SER A 22 -5.77 16.23 -12.03
N ALA A 23 -4.58 16.62 -12.46
CA ALA A 23 -3.48 15.70 -12.64
C ALA A 23 -2.22 16.21 -11.96
N SER A 24 -1.52 15.36 -11.25
CA SER A 24 -0.25 15.69 -10.62
C SER A 24 0.79 14.60 -10.84
N LEU A 25 2.03 14.98 -11.10
CA LEU A 25 3.19 14.11 -11.18
C LEU A 25 4.23 14.65 -10.21
N ASN A 26 4.47 13.90 -9.15
CA ASN A 26 5.40 14.26 -8.08
C ASN A 26 6.53 13.24 -8.02
N GLY A 27 7.72 13.68 -7.66
CA GLY A 27 8.84 12.79 -7.43
C GLY A 27 9.83 13.36 -6.45
N SER A 28 10.49 12.46 -5.72
CA SER A 28 11.63 12.75 -4.87
C SER A 28 12.80 11.83 -5.23
N TRP A 29 13.99 12.30 -4.93
CA TRP A 29 15.23 11.54 -5.05
C TRP A 29 16.05 11.77 -3.79
N GLU A 30 16.19 10.72 -3.00
CA GLU A 30 16.90 10.79 -1.73
C GLU A 30 18.16 9.92 -1.78
N VAL A 31 19.27 10.44 -1.28
CA VAL A 31 20.50 9.68 -0.98
C VAL A 31 20.62 9.59 0.52
N VAL A 32 20.55 8.38 1.05
CA VAL A 32 20.57 8.11 2.49
C VAL A 32 21.91 7.48 2.85
N ARG A 33 22.57 8.03 3.87
CA ARG A 33 23.77 7.44 4.47
C ARG A 33 23.55 7.24 5.95
N ILE A 34 23.79 6.05 6.41
CA ILE A 34 23.58 5.64 7.80
C ILE A 34 24.92 5.22 8.38
N TYR A 35 25.34 5.94 9.42
CA TYR A 35 26.55 5.63 10.17
C TYR A 35 26.16 5.02 11.50
N ARG A 36 26.74 3.87 11.82
CA ARG A 36 26.51 3.16 13.10
C ARG A 36 27.80 3.09 13.92
N PRO A 37 27.69 2.97 15.26
CA PRO A 37 28.85 2.67 16.10
C PRO A 37 29.62 1.45 15.58
N GLY A 38 30.95 1.49 15.70
CA GLY A 38 31.81 0.43 15.16
C GLY A 38 32.26 0.65 13.70
N GLY A 39 31.98 1.83 13.13
CA GLY A 39 32.49 2.23 11.79
C GLY A 39 31.67 1.66 10.63
N VAL A 40 30.51 1.11 10.89
CA VAL A 40 29.60 0.63 9.83
C VAL A 40 28.97 1.82 9.12
N MET A 41 29.12 1.88 7.79
CA MET A 41 28.43 2.83 6.93
C MET A 41 27.69 2.08 5.85
N VAL A 42 26.42 2.39 5.65
CA VAL A 42 25.59 1.89 4.57
C VAL A 42 24.92 3.03 3.83
N GLU A 43 24.67 2.85 2.55
CA GLU A 43 24.10 3.87 1.68
C GLU A 43 22.93 3.28 0.87
N ASP A 44 21.93 4.09 0.58
CA ASP A 44 20.80 3.74 -0.25
C ASP A 44 20.36 4.94 -1.11
N ILE A 45 19.86 4.66 -2.30
CA ILE A 45 19.26 5.65 -3.21
C ILE A 45 17.78 5.34 -3.32
N ARG A 46 16.94 6.32 -2.97
CA ARG A 46 15.51 6.15 -2.83
C ARG A 46 14.73 7.07 -3.77
N PRO A 47 14.63 6.74 -5.07
CA PRO A 47 13.70 7.43 -5.94
C PRO A 47 12.27 7.14 -5.50
N LEU A 48 11.36 8.08 -5.69
CA LEU A 48 9.94 7.88 -5.48
C LEU A 48 9.14 8.78 -6.41
N VAL A 49 8.32 8.19 -7.26
CA VAL A 49 7.45 8.93 -8.19
C VAL A 49 6.01 8.53 -7.97
N ARG A 50 5.09 9.50 -8.13
CA ARG A 50 3.65 9.28 -8.11
C ARG A 50 2.96 10.12 -9.17
N LEU A 51 2.19 9.47 -10.05
CA LEU A 51 1.19 10.09 -10.90
C LEU A 51 -0.19 9.90 -10.25
N TYR A 52 -0.98 10.97 -10.20
CA TYR A 52 -2.35 10.94 -9.72
C TYR A 52 -3.25 11.71 -10.69
N VAL A 53 -4.39 11.12 -11.03
CA VAL A 53 -5.41 11.70 -11.90
C VAL A 53 -6.75 11.61 -11.19
N SER A 54 -7.49 12.70 -11.20
CA SER A 54 -8.85 12.78 -10.66
C SER A 54 -9.73 13.51 -11.68
N ILE A 55 -10.89 12.94 -11.98
CA ILE A 55 -11.81 13.42 -13.02
C ILE A 55 -13.20 13.55 -12.42
N VAL A 56 -13.80 14.72 -12.58
CA VAL A 56 -15.19 14.96 -12.20
C VAL A 56 -16.04 14.94 -13.47
N LEU A 57 -17.06 14.08 -13.47
CA LEU A 57 -18.10 14.06 -14.49
C LEU A 57 -19.35 14.76 -13.99
N GLU A 58 -20.06 15.42 -14.91
CA GLU A 58 -21.38 16.03 -14.67
C GLU A 58 -22.41 15.45 -15.64
N LYS A 59 -23.50 14.88 -15.09
CA LYS A 59 -24.63 14.35 -15.88
C LYS A 59 -25.93 14.69 -15.17
N ASN A 60 -26.82 15.42 -15.85
CA ASN A 60 -28.15 15.79 -15.32
C ASN A 60 -28.08 16.52 -13.94
N GLY A 61 -27.06 17.36 -13.73
CA GLY A 61 -26.85 18.10 -12.48
C GLY A 61 -26.20 17.30 -11.36
N ARG A 62 -25.95 15.99 -11.54
CA ARG A 62 -25.18 15.16 -10.63
C ARG A 62 -23.69 15.25 -10.99
N LEU A 63 -22.87 15.47 -9.99
CA LEU A 63 -21.41 15.51 -10.09
C LEU A 63 -20.82 14.32 -9.35
N GLU A 64 -19.97 13.55 -10.01
CA GLU A 64 -19.27 12.42 -9.39
C GLU A 64 -17.81 12.41 -9.79
N ASN A 65 -16.98 11.89 -8.90
CA ASN A 65 -15.54 11.85 -9.05
C ASN A 65 -15.06 10.41 -9.25
N GLY A 66 -14.10 10.24 -10.15
CA GLY A 66 -13.27 9.06 -10.26
C GLY A 66 -11.81 9.44 -10.18
N SER A 67 -10.98 8.60 -9.57
CA SER A 67 -9.57 8.88 -9.45
C SER A 67 -8.70 7.63 -9.55
N ARG A 68 -7.49 7.81 -10.07
CA ARG A 68 -6.47 6.77 -10.11
C ARG A 68 -5.11 7.35 -9.75
N GLY A 69 -4.34 6.56 -9.03
CA GLY A 69 -2.96 6.90 -8.72
C GLY A 69 -2.06 5.68 -8.89
N SER A 70 -0.89 5.93 -9.47
CA SER A 70 0.19 4.95 -9.51
C SER A 70 1.48 5.59 -9.04
N GLY A 71 2.39 4.77 -8.59
CA GLY A 71 3.68 5.25 -8.10
C GLY A 71 4.62 4.10 -7.79
N GLY A 72 5.88 4.44 -7.55
CA GLY A 72 6.88 3.43 -7.21
C GLY A 72 8.26 4.04 -6.98
N ARG A 73 9.18 3.17 -6.58
CA ARG A 73 10.61 3.50 -6.45
C ARG A 73 11.32 3.36 -7.79
N VAL A 74 10.94 4.25 -8.69
CA VAL A 74 11.43 4.31 -10.08
C VAL A 74 11.61 5.78 -10.47
N ASP A 75 12.16 6.02 -11.65
CA ASP A 75 12.20 7.34 -12.28
C ASP A 75 10.84 7.75 -12.92
N TYR A 76 10.84 8.89 -13.59
CA TYR A 76 9.64 9.41 -14.25
C TYR A 76 9.26 8.70 -15.56
N GLU A 77 10.18 7.97 -16.19
CA GLU A 77 10.02 7.48 -17.56
C GLU A 77 8.76 6.63 -17.72
N LYS A 78 8.52 5.71 -16.80
CA LYS A 78 7.33 4.87 -16.76
C LYS A 78 6.02 5.68 -16.77
N PHE A 79 5.98 6.80 -16.04
CA PHE A 79 4.77 7.61 -15.87
C PHE A 79 4.58 8.62 -16.98
N LEU A 80 5.61 8.89 -17.79
CA LEU A 80 5.54 9.72 -18.98
C LEU A 80 5.08 8.93 -20.20
N ASN A 81 5.10 7.59 -20.14
CA ASN A 81 4.59 6.73 -21.20
C ASN A 81 3.09 6.95 -21.42
N ALA A 82 2.69 7.14 -22.68
CA ALA A 82 1.31 7.47 -23.03
C ALA A 82 0.32 6.36 -22.64
N ASP A 83 0.65 5.10 -22.90
CA ASP A 83 -0.23 3.98 -22.60
C ASP A 83 -0.52 3.89 -21.10
N HIS A 84 0.50 4.19 -20.26
CA HIS A 84 0.36 4.15 -18.82
C HIS A 84 -0.62 5.19 -18.29
N TRP A 85 -0.44 6.48 -18.63
CA TRP A 85 -1.31 7.53 -18.12
C TRP A 85 -2.70 7.56 -18.79
N GLN A 86 -2.81 7.13 -20.06
CA GLN A 86 -4.10 6.98 -20.74
C GLN A 86 -4.95 5.92 -20.05
N ASN A 87 -4.36 4.78 -19.67
CA ASN A 87 -5.08 3.76 -18.92
C ASN A 87 -5.61 4.30 -17.58
N GLN A 88 -4.79 5.07 -16.84
CA GLN A 88 -5.25 5.69 -15.58
C GLN A 88 -6.41 6.69 -15.79
N VAL A 89 -6.37 7.47 -16.87
CA VAL A 89 -7.47 8.37 -17.24
C VAL A 89 -8.74 7.58 -17.52
N ASN A 90 -8.65 6.50 -18.30
CA ASN A 90 -9.79 5.66 -18.66
C ASN A 90 -10.42 5.01 -17.41
N GLU A 91 -9.57 4.47 -16.50
CA GLU A 91 -10.05 3.89 -15.25
C GLU A 91 -10.69 4.94 -14.32
N ALA A 92 -10.17 6.18 -14.29
CA ALA A 92 -10.75 7.25 -13.51
C ALA A 92 -12.12 7.68 -14.08
N ILE A 93 -12.24 7.78 -15.41
CA ILE A 93 -13.52 8.06 -16.09
C ILE A 93 -14.53 6.95 -15.77
N GLN A 94 -14.15 5.70 -15.97
CA GLN A 94 -15.00 4.54 -15.68
C GLN A 94 -15.51 4.53 -14.23
N GLN A 95 -14.65 4.83 -13.27
CA GLN A 95 -15.06 4.95 -11.88
C GLN A 95 -16.09 6.07 -11.68
N ALA A 96 -15.88 7.24 -12.27
CA ALA A 96 -16.82 8.35 -12.17
C ALA A 96 -18.17 8.03 -12.85
N GLU A 97 -18.17 7.31 -13.96
CA GLU A 97 -19.39 6.84 -14.65
C GLU A 97 -20.19 5.88 -13.77
N VAL A 98 -19.52 4.90 -13.16
CA VAL A 98 -20.15 3.97 -12.20
C VAL A 98 -20.73 4.74 -11.01
N ASN A 99 -20.01 5.72 -10.49
CA ASN A 99 -20.50 6.54 -9.38
C ASN A 99 -21.72 7.38 -9.76
N LEU A 100 -21.81 7.89 -11.00
CA LEU A 100 -23.00 8.61 -11.49
C LEU A 100 -24.28 7.76 -11.46
N GLU A 101 -24.16 6.46 -11.59
CA GLU A 101 -25.28 5.50 -11.57
C GLU A 101 -25.43 4.81 -10.21
N SER A 102 -24.59 5.15 -9.24
CA SER A 102 -24.61 4.52 -7.91
C SER A 102 -25.87 4.89 -7.13
N VAL A 103 -26.34 3.93 -6.33
CA VAL A 103 -27.43 4.08 -5.38
C VAL A 103 -26.91 3.99 -3.96
N ALA A 104 -27.71 4.41 -2.98
CA ALA A 104 -27.33 4.29 -1.58
C ALA A 104 -27.14 2.81 -1.21
N THR A 105 -26.03 2.52 -0.52
CA THR A 105 -25.77 1.18 0.01
C THR A 105 -26.78 0.87 1.13
N PRO A 106 -27.39 -0.34 1.14
CA PRO A 106 -28.26 -0.74 2.26
C PRO A 106 -27.47 -0.74 3.57
N ALA A 107 -28.11 -0.27 4.64
CA ALA A 107 -27.55 -0.32 5.98
C ALA A 107 -27.98 -1.62 6.67
N GLY A 108 -27.06 -2.28 7.36
CA GLY A 108 -27.34 -3.51 8.09
C GLY A 108 -26.12 -4.40 8.21
N GLU A 109 -26.29 -5.51 8.91
CA GLU A 109 -25.32 -6.60 8.95
C GLU A 109 -25.45 -7.43 7.68
N MET A 110 -24.33 -7.67 7.00
CA MET A 110 -24.31 -8.42 5.74
C MET A 110 -22.95 -9.07 5.51
N ASP A 111 -22.95 -10.15 4.72
CA ASP A 111 -21.73 -10.75 4.21
C ASP A 111 -21.07 -9.81 3.19
N VAL A 112 -19.78 -9.64 3.28
CA VAL A 112 -19.01 -8.81 2.35
C VAL A 112 -17.83 -9.57 1.75
N VAL A 113 -17.61 -9.40 0.45
CA VAL A 113 -16.39 -9.86 -0.23
C VAL A 113 -15.49 -8.67 -0.48
N LEU A 114 -14.28 -8.72 0.06
CA LEU A 114 -13.26 -7.71 -0.16
C LEU A 114 -12.41 -8.11 -1.37
N GLY A 115 -12.47 -7.33 -2.43
CA GLY A 115 -11.62 -7.50 -3.60
C GLY A 115 -10.16 -7.12 -3.33
N SER A 116 -9.30 -7.31 -4.34
CA SER A 116 -7.92 -6.81 -4.32
C SER A 116 -7.88 -5.28 -4.44
N GLY A 117 -6.75 -4.66 -4.09
CA GLY A 117 -6.52 -3.22 -4.23
C GLY A 117 -6.90 -2.41 -3.00
N TYR A 118 -7.79 -1.41 -3.14
CA TYR A 118 -8.11 -0.47 -2.06
C TYR A 118 -8.55 -1.11 -0.73
N PRO A 119 -9.32 -2.21 -0.70
CA PRO A 119 -9.61 -2.93 0.54
C PRO A 119 -8.38 -3.43 1.30
N GLY A 120 -7.20 -3.45 0.68
CA GLY A 120 -5.91 -3.67 1.35
C GLY A 120 -5.63 -2.66 2.48
N VAL A 121 -6.23 -1.46 2.43
CA VAL A 121 -6.13 -0.46 3.52
C VAL A 121 -6.75 -0.99 4.81
N LEU A 122 -7.88 -1.69 4.74
CA LEU A 122 -8.47 -2.32 5.93
C LEU A 122 -7.50 -3.31 6.59
N ARG A 123 -6.79 -4.10 5.77
CA ARG A 123 -5.77 -5.02 6.28
C ARG A 123 -4.56 -4.28 6.85
N HIS A 124 -4.15 -3.19 6.23
CA HIS A 124 -3.09 -2.32 6.74
C HIS A 124 -3.42 -1.83 8.16
N GLU A 125 -4.64 -1.32 8.38
CA GLU A 125 -5.06 -0.77 9.67
C GLU A 125 -5.35 -1.90 10.71
N ALA A 126 -6.08 -2.94 10.31
CA ALA A 126 -6.53 -3.95 11.25
C ALA A 126 -5.43 -4.96 11.64
N ILE A 127 -4.52 -5.28 10.72
CA ILE A 127 -3.49 -6.32 10.91
C ILE A 127 -2.08 -5.70 10.91
N GLY A 128 -1.77 -4.89 9.90
CA GLY A 128 -0.40 -4.39 9.67
C GLY A 128 0.13 -3.63 10.88
N HIS A 129 -0.52 -2.58 11.32
CA HIS A 129 -0.11 -1.83 12.52
C HIS A 129 -0.15 -2.68 13.80
N GLY A 130 -1.09 -3.61 13.90
CA GLY A 130 -1.18 -4.53 15.02
C GLY A 130 0.02 -5.47 15.16
N LEU A 131 0.74 -5.73 14.07
CA LEU A 131 1.91 -6.61 14.03
C LEU A 131 3.25 -5.87 14.03
N GLU A 132 3.27 -4.58 14.30
CA GLU A 132 4.49 -3.82 14.58
C GLU A 132 5.06 -4.19 15.95
N GLY A 133 6.35 -4.45 16.02
CA GLY A 133 7.00 -5.05 17.17
C GLY A 133 6.96 -4.18 18.45
N ASP A 134 7.02 -2.86 18.29
CA ASP A 134 7.00 -1.95 19.45
C ASP A 134 5.65 -1.95 20.19
N PHE A 135 4.52 -2.04 19.50
CA PHE A 135 3.20 -2.16 20.11
C PHE A 135 3.04 -3.51 20.83
N ASN A 136 3.58 -4.59 20.24
CA ASN A 136 3.54 -5.91 20.85
C ASN A 136 4.46 -6.00 22.08
N ARG A 137 5.68 -5.43 22.01
CA ARG A 137 6.57 -5.34 23.18
C ARG A 137 5.97 -4.51 24.31
N LYS A 138 5.30 -3.41 24.00
CA LYS A 138 4.62 -2.54 24.98
C LYS A 138 3.29 -3.10 25.47
N LYS A 139 2.82 -4.22 24.92
CA LYS A 139 1.55 -4.89 25.25
C LYS A 139 0.31 -4.03 24.93
N THR A 140 0.40 -3.18 23.92
CA THR A 140 -0.68 -2.29 23.49
C THR A 140 -1.42 -2.77 22.25
N SER A 141 -0.87 -3.79 21.56
CA SER A 141 -1.52 -4.43 20.41
C SER A 141 -2.50 -5.51 20.87
N ALA A 142 -3.59 -5.68 20.09
CA ALA A 142 -4.50 -6.83 20.25
C ALA A 142 -3.81 -8.17 19.96
N PHE A 143 -2.68 -8.18 19.26
CA PHE A 143 -1.90 -9.38 18.93
C PHE A 143 -0.80 -9.70 19.95
N PHE A 144 -0.73 -8.91 21.02
CA PHE A 144 0.20 -9.20 22.12
C PHE A 144 -0.04 -10.60 22.68
N ASP A 145 1.05 -11.35 22.88
CA ASP A 145 1.03 -12.72 23.44
C ASP A 145 0.24 -13.76 22.61
N LEU A 146 0.05 -13.49 21.31
CA LEU A 146 -0.59 -14.41 20.38
C LEU A 146 0.39 -15.15 19.46
N MET A 147 1.70 -14.98 19.65
CA MET A 147 2.72 -15.70 18.89
C MET A 147 2.49 -17.22 18.98
N GLY A 148 2.45 -17.90 17.83
CA GLY A 148 2.18 -19.34 17.71
C GLY A 148 0.71 -19.73 17.85
N LYS A 149 -0.21 -18.76 18.03
CA LYS A 149 -1.65 -19.03 18.11
C LYS A 149 -2.35 -18.82 16.78
N GLN A 150 -3.44 -19.53 16.57
CA GLN A 150 -4.36 -19.33 15.45
C GLN A 150 -5.08 -17.99 15.62
N ILE A 151 -4.92 -17.09 14.68
CA ILE A 151 -5.55 -15.75 14.70
C ILE A 151 -6.35 -15.44 13.43
N ALA A 152 -6.25 -16.30 12.43
CA ALA A 152 -6.99 -16.23 11.18
C ALA A 152 -7.32 -17.65 10.68
N ASP A 153 -8.09 -17.72 9.60
CA ASP A 153 -8.37 -18.98 8.91
C ASP A 153 -7.06 -19.62 8.40
N GLU A 154 -7.00 -20.96 8.35
CA GLU A 154 -5.82 -21.71 7.90
C GLU A 154 -5.41 -21.44 6.44
N SER A 155 -6.30 -20.86 5.63
CA SER A 155 -6.01 -20.43 4.26
C SER A 155 -5.26 -19.08 4.20
N VAL A 156 -5.12 -18.37 5.33
CA VAL A 156 -4.57 -17.02 5.37
C VAL A 156 -3.07 -17.04 5.66
N THR A 157 -2.29 -16.52 4.72
CA THR A 157 -0.86 -16.22 4.91
C THR A 157 -0.62 -14.74 4.61
N VAL A 158 0.00 -14.02 5.53
CA VAL A 158 0.32 -12.59 5.42
C VAL A 158 1.81 -12.39 5.58
N VAL A 159 2.39 -11.62 4.66
CA VAL A 159 3.81 -11.25 4.68
C VAL A 159 3.98 -9.75 4.63
N ASP A 160 5.10 -9.24 5.16
CA ASP A 160 5.62 -7.91 4.88
C ASP A 160 6.92 -8.04 4.10
N ASP A 161 6.93 -7.57 2.85
CA ASP A 161 8.03 -7.77 1.92
C ASP A 161 8.60 -6.46 1.40
N GLY A 162 9.75 -6.07 1.94
CA GLY A 162 10.49 -4.89 1.52
C GLY A 162 11.33 -5.09 0.26
N THR A 163 11.38 -6.31 -0.31
CA THR A 163 12.28 -6.67 -1.41
C THR A 163 11.63 -6.61 -2.80
N ILE A 164 10.32 -6.40 -2.89
CA ILE A 164 9.59 -6.36 -4.16
C ILE A 164 10.05 -5.18 -4.99
N ASP A 165 10.60 -5.47 -6.18
CA ASP A 165 11.17 -4.45 -7.05
C ASP A 165 10.15 -3.35 -7.42
N SER A 166 10.64 -2.12 -7.48
CA SER A 166 9.88 -0.93 -7.91
C SER A 166 8.64 -0.57 -7.08
N ARG A 167 8.31 -1.31 -6.03
CA ARG A 167 7.17 -1.00 -5.17
C ARG A 167 7.47 0.19 -4.25
N ARG A 168 6.42 0.98 -3.96
CA ARG A 168 6.53 2.19 -3.14
C ARG A 168 7.07 1.91 -1.73
N GLY A 169 6.66 0.80 -1.12
CA GLY A 169 7.07 0.40 0.23
C GLY A 169 8.46 -0.23 0.32
N SER A 170 9.04 -0.66 -0.81
CA SER A 170 10.31 -1.38 -0.85
C SER A 170 11.51 -0.49 -0.57
N LEU A 171 12.53 -1.05 0.06
CA LEU A 171 13.79 -0.41 0.39
C LEU A 171 14.90 -1.46 0.32
N SER A 172 16.13 -1.06 -0.05
CA SER A 172 17.28 -1.95 0.04
C SER A 172 17.70 -2.17 1.50
N ILE A 173 17.68 -1.10 2.27
CA ILE A 173 17.92 -1.08 3.72
C ILE A 173 16.88 -0.19 4.40
N ASP A 174 16.54 -0.50 5.64
CA ASP A 174 15.72 0.38 6.48
C ASP A 174 16.49 1.62 6.97
N ASP A 175 15.87 2.46 7.78
CA ASP A 175 16.47 3.70 8.27
C ASP A 175 17.46 3.50 9.44
N GLU A 176 17.67 2.25 9.85
CA GLU A 176 18.71 1.82 10.76
C GLU A 176 19.87 1.09 10.05
N GLY A 177 19.79 0.95 8.71
CA GLY A 177 20.76 0.26 7.88
C GLY A 177 20.70 -1.25 7.97
N THR A 178 19.53 -1.81 8.30
CA THR A 178 19.26 -3.23 8.25
C THR A 178 18.69 -3.58 6.87
N PRO A 179 19.21 -4.60 6.16
CA PRO A 179 18.60 -5.08 4.91
C PRO A 179 17.14 -5.44 5.12
N THR A 180 16.28 -5.04 4.18
CA THR A 180 14.88 -5.45 4.20
C THR A 180 14.72 -6.91 3.78
N ASN A 181 13.67 -7.54 4.26
CA ASN A 181 13.39 -8.95 4.01
C ASN A 181 11.93 -9.14 3.59
N CYS A 182 11.60 -10.36 3.17
CA CYS A 182 10.24 -10.87 3.16
C CYS A 182 10.00 -11.57 4.51
N THR A 183 9.24 -10.94 5.38
CA THR A 183 8.94 -11.42 6.74
C THR A 183 7.55 -12.02 6.76
N THR A 184 7.44 -13.30 7.08
CA THR A 184 6.15 -13.96 7.31
C THR A 184 5.60 -13.53 8.67
N LEU A 185 4.42 -12.92 8.66
CA LEU A 185 3.73 -12.43 9.85
C LEU A 185 2.69 -13.45 10.33
N ILE A 186 1.89 -13.96 9.39
CA ILE A 186 0.88 -15.00 9.63
C ILE A 186 1.12 -16.10 8.61
N GLU A 187 1.22 -17.34 9.03
CA GLU A 187 1.38 -18.50 8.18
C GLU A 187 0.28 -19.53 8.47
N ASN A 188 -0.53 -19.83 7.46
CA ASN A 188 -1.66 -20.75 7.59
C ASN A 188 -2.55 -20.40 8.80
N GLY A 189 -2.84 -19.10 8.96
CA GLY A 189 -3.64 -18.57 10.06
C GLY A 189 -2.94 -18.41 11.40
N ILE A 190 -1.71 -18.91 11.56
CA ILE A 190 -0.94 -18.85 12.80
C ILE A 190 -0.05 -17.61 12.79
N LEU A 191 -0.04 -16.85 13.88
CA LEU A 191 0.88 -15.73 14.07
C LEU A 191 2.31 -16.25 14.26
N THR A 192 3.21 -15.93 13.31
CA THR A 192 4.60 -16.43 13.28
C THR A 192 5.65 -15.33 13.43
N GLY A 193 5.29 -14.06 13.25
CA GLY A 193 6.26 -12.97 13.32
C GLY A 193 5.66 -11.60 13.57
N TYR A 194 6.53 -10.68 14.01
CA TYR A 194 6.27 -9.25 14.08
C TYR A 194 7.30 -8.51 13.22
N MET A 195 6.93 -7.35 12.70
CA MET A 195 7.88 -6.43 12.07
C MET A 195 8.75 -5.77 13.15
N GLN A 196 10.07 -5.82 12.98
CA GLN A 196 11.03 -5.41 14.01
C GLN A 196 12.01 -4.36 13.49
N ASP A 197 12.24 -3.33 14.30
CA ASP A 197 13.43 -2.50 14.25
C ASP A 197 14.55 -3.11 15.14
N ARG A 198 15.72 -2.49 15.17
CA ARG A 198 16.86 -2.98 15.95
C ARG A 198 16.64 -2.84 17.47
N LEU A 199 15.93 -1.81 17.91
CA LEU A 199 15.66 -1.60 19.34
C LEU A 199 14.69 -2.66 19.87
N ASN A 200 13.55 -2.82 19.20
CA ASN A 200 12.51 -3.73 19.66
C ASN A 200 12.93 -5.19 19.49
N SER A 201 13.62 -5.56 18.39
CA SER A 201 14.17 -6.89 18.21
C SER A 201 15.12 -7.28 19.34
N ARG A 202 16.05 -6.41 19.72
CA ARG A 202 16.98 -6.63 20.84
C ARG A 202 16.23 -6.82 22.16
N LEU A 203 15.23 -5.98 22.44
CA LEU A 203 14.46 -6.04 23.69
C LEU A 203 13.54 -7.28 23.77
N MET A 204 13.15 -7.82 22.62
CA MET A 204 12.33 -9.03 22.53
C MET A 204 13.16 -10.30 22.32
N GLY A 205 14.48 -10.20 22.14
CA GLY A 205 15.37 -11.35 21.94
C GLY A 205 15.20 -12.03 20.58
N VAL A 206 14.85 -11.27 19.54
CA VAL A 206 14.65 -11.75 18.16
C VAL A 206 15.51 -10.95 17.17
N GLU A 207 15.60 -11.40 15.93
CA GLU A 207 16.34 -10.68 14.88
C GLU A 207 15.52 -9.51 14.32
N PRO A 208 16.20 -8.41 13.87
CA PRO A 208 15.54 -7.33 13.18
C PRO A 208 15.10 -7.75 11.76
N THR A 209 13.95 -7.24 11.31
CA THR A 209 13.35 -7.62 10.03
C THR A 209 13.55 -6.60 8.91
N GLY A 210 14.30 -5.51 9.17
CA GLY A 210 14.48 -4.44 8.20
C GLY A 210 13.26 -3.51 8.08
N ASN A 211 12.51 -3.39 9.16
CA ASN A 211 11.32 -2.55 9.25
C ASN A 211 11.51 -1.29 10.10
N GLY A 212 12.76 -0.97 10.49
CA GLY A 212 13.09 0.24 11.25
C GLY A 212 12.98 1.48 10.37
N ARG A 213 11.81 2.09 10.27
CA ARG A 213 11.51 3.22 9.38
C ARG A 213 11.18 4.48 10.15
N ARG A 214 11.47 5.63 9.57
CA ARG A 214 11.17 6.96 10.11
C ARG A 214 10.47 7.85 9.10
N GLU A 215 9.70 8.79 9.58
CA GLU A 215 9.01 9.76 8.73
C GLU A 215 10.00 10.69 8.00
N SER A 216 11.01 11.16 8.72
CA SER A 216 12.08 12.00 8.19
C SER A 216 13.35 11.88 9.04
N TYR A 217 14.41 12.56 8.63
CA TYR A 217 15.68 12.62 9.39
C TYR A 217 15.50 13.14 10.83
N ALA A 218 14.43 13.89 11.11
CA ALA A 218 14.15 14.46 12.43
C ALA A 218 13.41 13.50 13.37
N HIS A 219 13.02 12.32 12.88
CA HIS A 219 12.24 11.35 13.64
C HIS A 219 13.06 10.10 13.97
N THR A 220 12.79 9.50 15.12
CA THR A 220 13.38 8.22 15.52
C THR A 220 12.80 7.09 14.68
N PRO A 221 13.61 6.16 14.14
CA PRO A 221 13.10 4.96 13.52
C PRO A 221 12.23 4.14 14.48
N MET A 222 11.24 3.48 13.93
CA MET A 222 10.33 2.59 14.63
C MET A 222 9.85 1.49 13.67
N PRO A 223 9.33 0.35 14.17
CA PRO A 223 8.78 -0.68 13.29
C PRO A 223 7.66 -0.12 12.43
N ARG A 224 7.75 -0.32 11.12
CA ARG A 224 6.75 0.11 10.14
C ARG A 224 6.73 -0.86 8.97
N MET A 225 5.52 -1.05 8.42
CA MET A 225 5.29 -1.84 7.23
C MET A 225 6.14 -1.39 6.04
N THR A 226 6.54 -2.35 5.22
CA THR A 226 7.04 -2.13 3.86
C THR A 226 5.93 -2.37 2.85
N ASN A 227 5.80 -3.56 2.29
CA ASN A 227 4.66 -3.95 1.49
C ASN A 227 4.00 -5.14 2.18
N THR A 228 2.98 -4.87 2.98
CA THR A 228 2.22 -5.90 3.69
C THR A 228 1.06 -6.37 2.83
N TYR A 229 1.02 -7.66 2.53
CA TYR A 229 -0.06 -8.24 1.74
C TYR A 229 -0.41 -9.68 2.17
N MET A 230 -1.64 -10.08 1.88
CA MET A 230 -2.07 -11.47 1.98
C MET A 230 -1.68 -12.18 0.68
N MET A 231 -1.06 -13.32 0.79
CA MET A 231 -0.74 -14.17 -0.34
C MET A 231 -2.03 -14.69 -1.00
N SER A 232 -1.94 -14.99 -2.29
CA SER A 232 -3.07 -15.61 -3.00
C SER A 232 -3.40 -16.96 -2.41
N GLY A 233 -4.69 -17.19 -2.18
CA GLY A 233 -5.23 -18.49 -1.80
C GLY A 233 -5.44 -19.42 -3.01
N LYS A 234 -6.20 -20.49 -2.79
CA LYS A 234 -6.50 -21.51 -3.81
C LYS A 234 -7.83 -21.28 -4.53
N SER A 235 -8.69 -20.42 -3.99
CA SER A 235 -10.02 -20.17 -4.53
C SER A 235 -10.02 -19.07 -5.58
N GLU A 236 -10.74 -19.25 -6.64
CA GLU A 236 -10.97 -18.21 -7.65
C GLU A 236 -11.93 -17.14 -7.11
N PRO A 237 -11.76 -15.85 -7.48
CA PRO A 237 -12.59 -14.75 -6.99
C PRO A 237 -14.10 -14.98 -7.20
N GLU A 238 -14.47 -15.53 -8.35
CA GLU A 238 -15.87 -15.83 -8.69
C GLU A 238 -16.46 -16.94 -7.81
N GLU A 239 -15.65 -17.87 -7.33
CA GLU A 239 -16.10 -18.91 -6.38
C GLU A 239 -16.38 -18.28 -5.02
N ILE A 240 -15.51 -17.37 -4.57
CA ILE A 240 -15.69 -16.65 -3.31
C ILE A 240 -16.99 -15.83 -3.35
N ILE A 241 -17.23 -15.09 -4.45
CA ILE A 241 -18.45 -14.29 -4.60
C ILE A 241 -19.73 -15.18 -4.50
N LYS A 242 -19.70 -16.38 -5.05
CA LYS A 242 -20.83 -17.33 -4.98
C LYS A 242 -21.12 -17.84 -3.56
N THR A 243 -20.19 -17.71 -2.61
CA THR A 243 -20.41 -18.13 -1.22
C THR A 243 -21.24 -17.14 -0.42
N VAL A 244 -21.38 -15.90 -0.88
CA VAL A 244 -22.22 -14.88 -0.24
C VAL A 244 -23.69 -15.31 -0.32
N LYS A 245 -24.33 -15.39 0.83
CA LYS A 245 -25.76 -15.70 0.92
C LYS A 245 -26.53 -14.38 0.92
N ASN A 246 -27.53 -14.30 0.03
CA ASN A 246 -28.49 -13.18 -0.01
C ASN A 246 -29.37 -13.17 1.23
#